data_7e7deb1fd18f007cd0ad15b8c615c857
#
_entry.id   7e7deb1fd18f007cd0ad15b8c615c857
#
_cell.length_a   1.000
_cell.length_b   1.000
_cell.length_c   1.000
_cell.angle_alpha   90.00
_cell.angle_beta   90.00
_cell.angle_gamma   90.00
#
_symmetry.space_group_name_H-M   'P 1'
#
loop_
_entity.id
_entity.type
_entity.pdbx_description
1 polymer ?
#
loop_
_entity_poly.entity_id
_entity_poly.type
_entity_poly.pdbx_seq_one_letter_code
_entity_poly.pdbx_strand_id
1 'polypeptide(L)'
;MSSAKPEDESSQSGTNAAMEHALQQISGKIKVFIDDDYKMIKPLEKFDINYPGRGKYNGYIFGHPEAISFPHHFNGLKESLNVCHGSSESDIYVIKVLRWLVDNKIISFKRGASLLEWFERKIGAPELEKQIKGLPAIYGLASCMKDQKKASVAVTLSEDELTNSWGMGAITGFPLAFGLKLLLEKKIDKKGVFAPEGGAIDPDDFFPLLTDYPLIVSRSWEN
;
A
#
# COMPACT_ATOMS: atom_id res chain seq x y z
N MET A 1 -10.78 20.61 23.01
CA MET A 1 -10.13 19.41 23.54
C MET A 1 -8.81 19.27 22.84
N SER A 2 -7.70 19.28 23.59
CA SER A 2 -6.35 19.24 23.07
C SER A 2 -6.10 17.86 22.45
N SER A 3 -5.81 17.78 21.15
CA SER A 3 -5.31 16.56 20.54
C SER A 3 -3.88 16.36 21.05
N ALA A 4 -3.66 15.35 21.87
CA ALA A 4 -2.32 14.92 22.22
C ALA A 4 -1.58 14.58 20.91
N LYS A 5 -0.47 15.26 20.64
CA LYS A 5 0.51 14.80 19.66
C LYS A 5 0.90 13.38 20.07
N PRO A 6 1.07 12.44 19.11
CA PRO A 6 1.67 11.15 19.43
C PRO A 6 2.99 11.45 20.18
N GLU A 7 3.13 10.90 21.38
CA GLU A 7 4.39 10.99 22.09
C GLU A 7 5.49 10.41 21.23
N ASP A 8 6.58 11.14 21.15
CA ASP A 8 7.78 10.81 20.40
C ASP A 8 8.33 9.45 20.89
N GLU A 9 8.00 8.36 20.21
CA GLU A 9 8.62 7.04 20.44
C GLU A 9 10.10 7.03 20.02
N SER A 10 10.69 8.19 19.76
CA SER A 10 12.04 8.37 19.20
C SER A 10 13.18 8.20 20.22
N SER A 11 12.92 7.77 21.45
CA SER A 11 13.98 7.61 22.46
C SER A 11 14.61 6.21 22.54
N GLN A 12 14.19 5.26 21.69
CA GLN A 12 14.90 4.00 21.56
C GLN A 12 15.97 4.11 20.48
N SER A 13 17.21 3.87 20.85
CA SER A 13 18.41 3.83 19.98
C SER A 13 18.39 2.65 19.03
N GLY A 14 17.42 2.57 18.15
CA GLY A 14 17.26 1.53 17.13
C GLY A 14 16.66 2.13 15.87
N THR A 15 17.12 1.64 14.70
CA THR A 15 16.48 1.97 13.41
C THR A 15 15.03 1.51 13.48
N ASN A 16 14.11 2.38 13.07
CA ASN A 16 12.70 2.03 13.03
C ASN A 16 12.49 0.84 12.07
N ALA A 17 11.94 -0.27 12.57
CA ALA A 17 11.72 -1.49 11.78
C ALA A 17 10.82 -1.21 10.54
N ALA A 18 9.93 -0.24 10.62
CA ALA A 18 9.11 0.17 9.48
C ALA A 18 9.96 0.78 8.35
N MET A 19 10.98 1.56 8.68
CA MET A 19 11.90 2.13 7.68
C MET A 19 12.82 1.09 7.06
N GLU A 20 13.26 0.10 7.85
CA GLU A 20 13.99 -1.04 7.30
C GLU A 20 13.10 -1.83 6.33
N HIS A 21 11.86 -2.07 6.68
CA HIS A 21 10.90 -2.73 5.81
C HIS A 21 10.62 -1.91 4.54
N ALA A 22 10.37 -0.61 4.66
CA ALA A 22 10.19 0.28 3.51
C ALA A 22 11.39 0.26 2.56
N LEU A 23 12.61 0.29 3.10
CA LEU A 23 13.84 0.18 2.30
C LEU A 23 13.97 -1.19 1.61
N GLN A 24 13.54 -2.29 2.25
CA GLN A 24 13.52 -3.62 1.63
C GLN A 24 12.61 -3.65 0.41
N GLN A 25 11.45 -3.02 0.49
CA GLN A 25 10.47 -2.97 -0.59
C GLN A 25 10.96 -2.22 -1.83
N ILE A 26 11.98 -1.38 -1.69
CA ILE A 26 12.54 -0.57 -2.77
C ILE A 26 13.99 -0.89 -3.09
N SER A 27 14.59 -1.94 -2.51
CA SER A 27 15.99 -2.33 -2.74
C SER A 27 16.12 -3.55 -3.64
N GLY A 28 17.26 -3.67 -4.34
CA GLY A 28 17.57 -4.78 -5.22
C GLY A 28 16.60 -4.93 -6.39
N LYS A 29 16.11 -6.15 -6.57
CA LYS A 29 15.05 -6.49 -7.51
C LYS A 29 13.83 -6.99 -6.74
N ILE A 30 12.66 -6.55 -7.15
CA ILE A 30 11.38 -6.96 -6.57
C ILE A 30 10.66 -7.93 -7.50
N LYS A 31 9.89 -8.84 -6.93
CA LYS A 31 9.06 -9.78 -7.68
C LYS A 31 7.67 -9.16 -7.88
N VAL A 32 7.21 -9.17 -9.11
CA VAL A 32 5.88 -8.71 -9.53
C VAL A 32 5.26 -9.73 -10.47
N PHE A 33 3.96 -9.58 -10.75
CA PHE A 33 3.27 -10.43 -11.72
C PHE A 33 2.80 -9.57 -12.89
N ILE A 34 3.31 -9.83 -14.09
CA ILE A 34 3.02 -9.07 -15.32
C ILE A 34 3.01 -10.04 -16.50
N ASP A 35 2.03 -9.90 -17.40
CA ASP A 35 1.81 -10.77 -18.58
C ASP A 35 1.69 -12.25 -18.23
N ASP A 36 0.87 -12.56 -17.24
CA ASP A 36 0.63 -13.93 -16.76
C ASP A 36 1.87 -14.62 -16.14
N ASP A 37 2.93 -13.88 -15.79
CA ASP A 37 4.17 -14.47 -15.26
C ASP A 37 4.82 -13.62 -14.16
N TYR A 38 5.58 -14.28 -13.30
CA TYR A 38 6.37 -13.61 -12.27
C TYR A 38 7.68 -13.07 -12.86
N LYS A 39 7.88 -11.77 -12.72
CA LYS A 39 9.07 -11.07 -13.21
C LYS A 39 9.83 -10.40 -12.08
N MET A 40 11.15 -10.37 -12.21
CA MET A 40 12.03 -9.61 -11.32
C MET A 40 12.37 -8.28 -11.97
N ILE A 41 11.83 -7.19 -11.44
CA ILE A 41 12.06 -5.83 -11.95
C ILE A 41 12.82 -4.96 -10.94
N LYS A 42 13.30 -3.81 -11.39
CA LYS A 42 13.82 -2.78 -10.48
C LYS A 42 12.65 -2.05 -9.83
N PRO A 43 12.68 -1.79 -8.52
CA PRO A 43 11.65 -0.97 -7.89
C PRO A 43 11.77 0.50 -8.32
N LEU A 44 10.71 1.27 -8.06
CA LEU A 44 10.58 2.68 -8.38
C LEU A 44 10.54 2.97 -9.90
N GLU A 45 10.13 1.98 -10.70
CA GLU A 45 9.72 2.22 -12.08
C GLU A 45 8.38 2.97 -12.10
N LYS A 46 8.24 3.93 -13.01
CA LYS A 46 7.04 4.75 -13.14
C LYS A 46 5.88 3.92 -13.66
N PHE A 47 4.71 4.11 -13.09
CA PHE A 47 3.48 3.43 -13.45
C PHE A 47 2.33 4.43 -13.58
N ASP A 48 1.54 4.32 -14.65
CA ASP A 48 0.39 5.19 -14.89
C ASP A 48 -0.85 4.60 -14.20
N ILE A 49 -1.39 5.34 -13.24
CA ILE A 49 -2.60 4.97 -12.50
C ILE A 49 -3.79 5.68 -13.14
N ASN A 50 -4.74 4.93 -13.66
CA ASN A 50 -6.02 5.48 -14.13
C ASN A 50 -7.11 5.19 -13.09
N TYR A 51 -7.37 6.17 -12.21
CA TYR A 51 -8.30 5.99 -11.10
C TYR A 51 -9.73 6.38 -11.52
N PRO A 52 -10.72 5.51 -11.35
CA PRO A 52 -12.11 5.78 -11.72
C PRO A 52 -12.65 7.04 -11.07
N GLY A 53 -13.13 7.99 -11.90
CA GLY A 53 -13.72 9.25 -11.44
C GLY A 53 -12.71 10.33 -10.99
N ARG A 54 -11.41 10.03 -10.94
CA ARG A 54 -10.37 10.99 -10.53
C ARG A 54 -9.35 11.29 -11.62
N GLY A 55 -9.22 10.43 -12.64
CA GLY A 55 -8.32 10.63 -13.78
C GLY A 55 -7.00 9.88 -13.68
N LYS A 56 -5.97 10.43 -14.34
CA LYS A 56 -4.65 9.79 -14.49
C LYS A 56 -3.64 10.39 -13.54
N TYR A 57 -2.86 9.52 -12.90
CA TYR A 57 -1.81 9.87 -11.95
C TYR A 57 -0.57 9.05 -12.21
N ASN A 58 0.55 9.51 -11.71
CA ASN A 58 1.80 8.76 -11.72
C ASN A 58 2.01 8.10 -10.36
N GLY A 59 2.47 6.86 -10.40
CA GLY A 59 2.95 6.13 -9.25
C GLY A 59 4.29 5.46 -9.53
N TYR A 60 4.81 4.76 -8.54
CA TYR A 60 6.09 4.07 -8.62
C TYR A 60 5.95 2.68 -8.04
N ILE A 61 6.38 1.66 -8.76
CA ILE A 61 6.24 0.26 -8.37
C ILE A 61 7.18 -0.04 -7.20
N PHE A 62 6.67 -0.71 -6.18
CA PHE A 62 7.46 -1.20 -5.04
C PHE A 62 7.13 -2.66 -4.73
N GLY A 63 8.02 -3.35 -4.00
CA GLY A 63 7.85 -4.75 -3.65
C GLY A 63 6.92 -4.92 -2.45
N HIS A 64 5.83 -5.70 -2.62
CA HIS A 64 4.95 -6.02 -1.51
C HIS A 64 4.30 -7.40 -1.74
N PRO A 65 3.90 -8.12 -0.68
CA PRO A 65 3.36 -9.47 -0.78
C PRO A 65 2.16 -9.64 -1.71
N GLU A 66 1.26 -8.68 -1.82
CA GLU A 66 0.04 -8.80 -2.63
C GLU A 66 0.35 -8.99 -4.12
N ALA A 67 1.43 -8.36 -4.63
CA ALA A 67 1.88 -8.57 -6.01
C ALA A 67 2.22 -10.04 -6.29
N ILE A 68 2.52 -10.82 -5.25
CA ILE A 68 2.89 -12.23 -5.34
C ILE A 68 1.71 -13.13 -5.00
N SER A 69 0.93 -12.80 -3.97
CA SER A 69 -0.13 -13.66 -3.44
C SER A 69 -1.41 -13.62 -4.28
N PHE A 70 -1.80 -12.47 -4.83
CA PHE A 70 -3.01 -12.34 -5.63
C PHE A 70 -3.07 -13.30 -6.82
N PRO A 71 -2.00 -13.49 -7.62
CA PRO A 71 -2.03 -14.45 -8.73
C PRO A 71 -2.28 -15.90 -8.33
N HIS A 72 -1.98 -16.27 -7.06
CA HIS A 72 -2.28 -17.61 -6.55
C HIS A 72 -3.77 -17.83 -6.23
N HIS A 73 -4.52 -16.75 -6.02
CA HIS A 73 -5.90 -16.81 -5.55
C HIS A 73 -6.90 -16.32 -6.59
N PHE A 74 -6.49 -15.44 -7.50
CA PHE A 74 -7.36 -14.88 -8.54
C PHE A 74 -6.99 -15.42 -9.91
N ASN A 75 -7.75 -16.43 -10.38
CA ASN A 75 -7.55 -17.02 -11.70
C ASN A 75 -7.76 -16.00 -12.81
N GLY A 76 -6.88 -16.02 -13.81
CA GLY A 76 -6.96 -15.14 -14.98
C GLY A 76 -6.45 -13.72 -14.73
N LEU A 77 -5.85 -13.46 -13.58
CA LEU A 77 -5.15 -12.21 -13.32
C LEU A 77 -3.93 -12.11 -14.24
N LYS A 78 -3.81 -11.00 -14.97
CA LYS A 78 -2.73 -10.72 -15.93
C LYS A 78 -1.60 -9.92 -15.33
N GLU A 79 -1.93 -9.09 -14.34
CA GLU A 79 -1.02 -8.16 -13.68
C GLU A 79 -1.38 -8.01 -12.21
N SER A 80 -0.37 -8.01 -11.35
CA SER A 80 -0.49 -7.67 -9.93
C SER A 80 0.73 -6.88 -9.49
N LEU A 81 0.50 -5.64 -9.07
CA LEU A 81 1.51 -4.66 -8.72
C LEU A 81 1.12 -3.92 -7.45
N ASN A 82 2.12 -3.53 -6.67
CA ASN A 82 1.97 -2.54 -5.61
C ASN A 82 2.62 -1.23 -6.06
N VAL A 83 1.90 -0.13 -5.92
CA VAL A 83 2.31 1.18 -6.43
C VAL A 83 2.17 2.22 -5.33
N CYS A 84 3.24 2.94 -5.04
CA CYS A 84 3.19 4.13 -4.18
C CYS A 84 3.00 5.40 -5.03
N HIS A 85 2.36 6.41 -4.45
CA HIS A 85 2.05 7.68 -5.10
C HIS A 85 2.21 8.85 -4.11
N GLY A 86 2.07 10.07 -4.60
CA GLY A 86 2.12 11.28 -3.77
C GLY A 86 3.51 11.90 -3.62
N SER A 87 4.58 11.18 -3.97
CA SER A 87 5.94 11.72 -3.95
C SER A 87 6.23 12.52 -5.22
N SER A 88 6.98 13.60 -5.08
CA SER A 88 7.48 14.37 -6.23
C SER A 88 8.56 13.58 -7.00
N GLU A 89 8.80 13.94 -8.26
CA GLU A 89 9.89 13.30 -9.04
C GLU A 89 11.27 13.54 -8.40
N SER A 90 11.47 14.67 -7.75
CA SER A 90 12.70 14.97 -6.98
C SER A 90 12.87 14.05 -5.78
N ASP A 91 11.79 13.78 -5.04
CA ASP A 91 11.83 12.87 -3.89
C ASP A 91 12.17 11.46 -4.33
N ILE A 92 11.52 10.99 -5.40
CA ILE A 92 11.81 9.68 -5.99
C ILE A 92 13.26 9.59 -6.48
N TYR A 93 13.81 10.68 -7.04
CA TYR A 93 15.22 10.70 -7.44
C TYR A 93 16.15 10.50 -6.24
N VAL A 94 15.91 11.22 -5.13
CA VAL A 94 16.70 11.06 -3.88
C VAL A 94 16.59 9.63 -3.35
N ILE A 95 15.39 9.06 -3.33
CA ILE A 95 15.16 7.68 -2.90
C ILE A 95 15.90 6.68 -3.83
N LYS A 96 15.91 6.92 -5.14
CA LYS A 96 16.68 6.09 -6.09
C LYS A 96 18.18 6.16 -5.86
N VAL A 97 18.71 7.34 -5.52
CA VAL A 97 20.13 7.49 -5.16
C VAL A 97 20.44 6.73 -3.85
N LEU A 98 19.60 6.89 -2.83
CA LEU A 98 19.74 6.17 -1.57
C LEU A 98 19.73 4.65 -1.78
N ARG A 99 18.76 4.15 -2.56
CA ARG A 99 18.71 2.75 -2.95
C ARG A 99 20.00 2.30 -3.62
N TRP A 100 20.50 3.07 -4.59
CA TRP A 100 21.74 2.73 -5.30
C TRP A 100 22.94 2.61 -4.36
N LEU A 101 23.06 3.51 -3.36
CA LEU A 101 24.11 3.44 -2.35
C LEU A 101 24.02 2.15 -1.50
N VAL A 102 22.82 1.72 -1.15
CA VAL A 102 22.57 0.49 -0.38
C VAL A 102 22.82 -0.75 -1.25
N ASP A 103 22.28 -0.79 -2.46
CA ASP A 103 22.40 -1.93 -3.38
C ASP A 103 23.86 -2.20 -3.76
N ASN A 104 24.67 -1.13 -3.87
CA ASN A 104 26.12 -1.24 -4.14
C ASN A 104 26.98 -1.37 -2.87
N LYS A 105 26.34 -1.54 -1.69
CA LYS A 105 27.03 -1.73 -0.39
C LYS A 105 27.96 -0.57 0.02
N ILE A 106 27.73 0.64 -0.54
CA ILE A 106 28.48 1.85 -0.16
C ILE A 106 28.08 2.29 1.26
N ILE A 107 26.79 2.16 1.58
CA ILE A 107 26.27 2.33 2.94
C ILE A 107 25.59 1.03 3.39
N SER A 108 25.59 0.80 4.70
CA SER A 108 24.88 -0.34 5.27
C SER A 108 23.37 -0.13 5.15
N PHE A 109 22.62 -1.23 5.10
CA PHE A 109 21.16 -1.22 5.07
C PHE A 109 20.56 -0.41 6.22
N LYS A 110 21.07 -0.58 7.43
CA LYS A 110 20.66 0.16 8.62
C LYS A 110 20.88 1.68 8.48
N ARG A 111 22.03 2.09 7.92
CA ARG A 111 22.28 3.52 7.61
C ARG A 111 21.32 4.03 6.53
N GLY A 112 21.05 3.23 5.52
CA GLY A 112 20.07 3.56 4.48
C GLY A 112 18.68 3.80 5.07
N ALA A 113 18.21 2.93 5.95
CA ALA A 113 16.93 3.08 6.64
C ALA A 113 16.88 4.36 7.51
N SER A 114 17.97 4.65 8.25
CA SER A 114 18.06 5.88 9.06
C SER A 114 18.06 7.15 8.20
N LEU A 115 18.70 7.12 7.02
CA LEU A 115 18.67 8.23 6.07
C LEU A 115 17.29 8.41 5.44
N LEU A 116 16.60 7.32 5.12
CA LEU A 116 15.23 7.36 4.62
C LEU A 116 14.29 7.99 5.66
N GLU A 117 14.40 7.59 6.92
CA GLU A 117 13.63 8.16 8.02
C GLU A 117 13.91 9.66 8.22
N TRP A 118 15.18 10.05 8.18
CA TRP A 118 15.57 11.47 8.27
C TRP A 118 14.98 12.27 7.10
N PHE A 119 15.01 11.70 5.89
CA PHE A 119 14.48 12.32 4.69
C PHE A 119 12.96 12.53 4.79
N GLU A 120 12.20 11.52 5.19
CA GLU A 120 10.75 11.63 5.42
C GLU A 120 10.39 12.70 6.45
N ARG A 121 11.13 12.78 7.55
CA ARG A 121 10.93 13.82 8.56
C ARG A 121 11.21 15.24 8.04
N LYS A 122 12.12 15.40 7.07
CA LYS A 122 12.49 16.73 6.52
C LYS A 122 11.54 17.19 5.43
N ILE A 123 11.06 16.29 4.59
CA ILE A 123 10.11 16.63 3.52
C ILE A 123 8.70 16.86 4.10
N GLY A 124 8.42 16.26 5.26
CA GLY A 124 7.09 16.24 5.86
C GLY A 124 6.15 15.27 5.14
N ALA A 125 5.09 14.85 5.83
CA ALA A 125 3.98 14.16 5.18
C ALA A 125 3.38 15.10 4.11
N PRO A 126 2.98 14.59 2.93
CA PRO A 126 2.28 15.40 1.94
C PRO A 126 1.12 16.12 2.62
N GLU A 127 1.00 17.44 2.42
CA GLU A 127 -0.07 18.22 3.02
C GLU A 127 -1.43 17.58 2.70
N LEU A 128 -2.25 17.39 3.71
CA LEU A 128 -3.57 16.73 3.63
C LEU A 128 -4.44 17.32 2.51
N GLU A 129 -4.35 18.64 2.27
CA GLU A 129 -5.07 19.31 1.18
C GLU A 129 -4.67 18.83 -0.23
N LYS A 130 -3.42 18.40 -0.41
CA LYS A 130 -2.97 17.82 -1.70
C LYS A 130 -3.46 16.40 -1.88
N GLN A 131 -3.67 15.66 -0.79
CA GLN A 131 -4.25 14.31 -0.84
C GLN A 131 -5.74 14.35 -1.20
N ILE A 132 -6.50 15.33 -0.71
CA ILE A 132 -7.95 15.44 -1.00
C ILE A 132 -8.23 15.69 -2.49
N LYS A 133 -7.33 16.33 -3.22
CA LYS A 133 -7.46 16.56 -4.68
C LYS A 133 -6.81 15.47 -5.54
N GLY A 134 -6.11 14.53 -4.93
CA GLY A 134 -5.35 13.47 -5.59
C GLY A 134 -5.95 12.07 -5.45
N LEU A 135 -5.08 11.08 -5.42
CA LEU A 135 -5.44 9.71 -5.12
C LEU A 135 -5.65 9.52 -3.61
N PRO A 136 -6.54 8.60 -3.20
CA PRO A 136 -6.66 8.19 -1.81
C PRO A 136 -5.33 7.66 -1.27
N ALA A 137 -5.06 7.85 0.03
CA ALA A 137 -3.82 7.38 0.64
C ALA A 137 -3.62 5.86 0.48
N ILE A 138 -4.70 5.08 0.58
CA ILE A 138 -4.71 3.63 0.36
C ILE A 138 -5.94 3.26 -0.46
N TYR A 139 -5.73 2.46 -1.48
CA TYR A 139 -6.82 1.94 -2.33
C TYR A 139 -6.44 0.61 -2.96
N GLY A 140 -7.45 -0.18 -3.30
CA GLY A 140 -7.36 -1.30 -4.23
C GLY A 140 -7.93 -0.88 -5.58
N LEU A 141 -7.24 -1.18 -6.67
CA LEU A 141 -7.68 -0.89 -8.04
C LEU A 141 -7.64 -2.17 -8.86
N ALA A 142 -8.75 -2.54 -9.45
CA ALA A 142 -8.86 -3.65 -10.39
C ALA A 142 -9.40 -3.17 -11.73
N SER A 143 -8.83 -3.70 -12.82
CA SER A 143 -9.30 -3.46 -14.19
C SER A 143 -9.48 -4.77 -14.93
N CYS A 144 -10.52 -4.87 -15.74
CA CYS A 144 -10.78 -6.05 -16.56
C CYS A 144 -11.48 -5.66 -17.85
N MET A 145 -11.58 -6.62 -18.77
CA MET A 145 -12.50 -6.54 -19.91
C MET A 145 -13.82 -7.20 -19.52
N LYS A 146 -14.92 -6.46 -19.63
CA LYS A 146 -16.28 -6.95 -19.43
C LYS A 146 -17.15 -6.49 -20.59
N ASP A 147 -17.83 -7.42 -21.25
CA ASP A 147 -18.69 -7.15 -22.42
C ASP A 147 -17.96 -6.33 -23.51
N GLN A 148 -16.69 -6.71 -23.79
CA GLN A 148 -15.77 -6.06 -24.73
C GLN A 148 -15.40 -4.60 -24.38
N LYS A 149 -15.76 -4.13 -23.20
CA LYS A 149 -15.39 -2.82 -22.68
C LYS A 149 -14.45 -2.95 -21.51
N LYS A 150 -13.50 -2.03 -21.41
CA LYS A 150 -12.63 -1.96 -20.23
C LYS A 150 -13.43 -1.42 -19.04
N ALA A 151 -13.45 -2.17 -17.98
CA ALA A 151 -14.06 -1.80 -16.71
C ALA A 151 -12.99 -1.66 -15.64
N SER A 152 -13.09 -0.63 -14.81
CA SER A 152 -12.20 -0.42 -13.67
C SER A 152 -13.02 -0.15 -12.41
N VAL A 153 -12.57 -0.74 -11.31
CA VAL A 153 -13.16 -0.56 -9.98
C VAL A 153 -12.04 -0.20 -9.01
N ALA A 154 -12.23 0.86 -8.27
CA ALA A 154 -11.35 1.22 -7.17
C ALA A 154 -12.15 1.24 -5.86
N VAL A 155 -11.52 0.76 -4.80
CA VAL A 155 -12.08 0.72 -3.45
C VAL A 155 -11.09 1.38 -2.50
N THR A 156 -11.56 2.29 -1.69
CA THR A 156 -10.79 2.94 -0.62
C THR A 156 -11.65 3.08 0.63
N LEU A 157 -11.03 3.36 1.77
CA LEU A 157 -11.74 3.81 2.96
C LEU A 157 -12.28 5.24 2.76
N SER A 158 -13.33 5.61 3.49
CA SER A 158 -13.81 6.99 3.50
C SER A 158 -12.68 7.97 3.79
N GLU A 159 -12.64 9.07 3.04
CA GLU A 159 -11.63 10.13 3.14
C GLU A 159 -12.12 11.27 4.04
N ASP A 160 -12.88 10.96 5.10
CA ASP A 160 -13.26 11.95 6.10
C ASP A 160 -12.06 12.36 6.99
N GLU A 161 -12.24 13.41 7.79
CA GLU A 161 -11.20 13.92 8.68
C GLU A 161 -10.69 12.86 9.66
N LEU A 162 -11.53 11.90 10.02
CA LEU A 162 -11.19 10.86 10.99
C LEU A 162 -10.26 9.80 10.36
N THR A 163 -10.61 9.30 9.19
CA THR A 163 -9.76 8.33 8.46
C THR A 163 -8.46 8.94 7.97
N ASN A 164 -8.47 10.21 7.59
CA ASN A 164 -7.28 10.95 7.22
C ASN A 164 -6.33 11.21 8.41
N SER A 165 -6.84 11.21 9.63
CA SER A 165 -6.02 11.33 10.85
C SER A 165 -5.35 10.00 11.26
N TRP A 166 -5.76 8.88 10.64
CA TRP A 166 -5.17 7.58 10.94
C TRP A 166 -3.78 7.47 10.34
N GLY A 167 -2.80 7.28 11.19
CA GLY A 167 -1.47 6.90 10.75
C GLY A 167 -1.43 5.43 10.29
N MET A 168 -0.30 5.03 9.72
CA MET A 168 -0.06 3.67 9.24
C MET A 168 -0.34 2.60 10.33
N GLY A 169 -0.10 2.93 11.60
CA GLY A 169 -0.37 2.03 12.74
C GLY A 169 -1.85 1.67 12.87
N ALA A 170 -2.76 2.64 12.73
CA ALA A 170 -4.20 2.40 12.82
C ALA A 170 -4.70 1.61 11.60
N ILE A 171 -4.28 2.00 10.40
CA ILE A 171 -4.65 1.31 9.14
C ILE A 171 -4.22 -0.15 9.13
N THR A 172 -3.11 -0.48 9.79
CA THR A 172 -2.62 -1.86 9.91
C THR A 172 -3.24 -2.57 11.12
N GLY A 173 -3.41 -1.86 12.23
CA GLY A 173 -3.87 -2.44 13.51
C GLY A 173 -5.33 -2.82 13.52
N PHE A 174 -6.23 -2.02 12.94
CA PHE A 174 -7.66 -2.34 12.91
C PHE A 174 -7.97 -3.62 12.12
N PRO A 175 -7.46 -3.84 10.90
CA PRO A 175 -7.65 -5.11 10.20
C PRO A 175 -7.16 -6.32 10.99
N LEU A 176 -6.03 -6.19 11.70
CA LEU A 176 -5.52 -7.25 12.57
C LEU A 176 -6.50 -7.55 13.73
N ALA A 177 -7.03 -6.51 14.39
CA ALA A 177 -8.01 -6.65 15.46
C ALA A 177 -9.32 -7.28 14.96
N PHE A 178 -9.78 -6.90 13.76
CA PHE A 178 -10.96 -7.48 13.12
C PHE A 178 -10.74 -8.96 12.77
N GLY A 179 -9.56 -9.31 12.23
CA GLY A 179 -9.19 -10.71 12.01
C GLY A 179 -9.22 -11.54 13.29
N LEU A 180 -8.70 -11.01 14.40
CA LEU A 180 -8.77 -11.65 15.70
C LEU A 180 -10.24 -11.81 16.18
N LYS A 181 -11.08 -10.79 16.01
CA LYS A 181 -12.50 -10.86 16.32
C LYS A 181 -13.20 -11.98 15.55
N LEU A 182 -13.00 -12.06 14.23
CA LEU A 182 -13.57 -13.12 13.39
C LEU A 182 -13.10 -14.51 13.82
N LEU A 183 -11.82 -14.64 14.23
CA LEU A 183 -11.29 -15.89 14.76
C LEU A 183 -11.98 -16.29 16.08
N LEU A 184 -12.20 -15.35 17.00
CA LEU A 184 -12.91 -15.59 18.27
C LEU A 184 -14.39 -15.94 18.04
N GLU A 185 -15.01 -15.36 17.05
CA GLU A 185 -16.39 -15.66 16.62
C GLU A 185 -16.51 -16.96 15.81
N LYS A 186 -15.39 -17.68 15.59
CA LYS A 186 -15.32 -18.91 14.79
C LYS A 186 -15.77 -18.75 13.34
N LYS A 187 -15.64 -17.54 12.79
CA LYS A 187 -15.87 -17.25 11.37
C LYS A 187 -14.66 -17.60 10.51
N ILE A 188 -13.49 -17.74 11.13
CA ILE A 188 -12.29 -18.28 10.48
C ILE A 188 -12.02 -19.64 11.10
N ASP A 189 -12.25 -20.71 10.35
CA ASP A 189 -12.05 -22.10 10.75
C ASP A 189 -10.83 -22.75 10.10
N LYS A 190 -10.27 -22.12 9.07
CA LYS A 190 -9.10 -22.58 8.34
C LYS A 190 -7.86 -22.57 9.24
N LYS A 191 -7.19 -23.70 9.33
CA LYS A 191 -5.93 -23.85 10.09
C LYS A 191 -4.73 -23.72 9.18
N GLY A 192 -3.65 -23.11 9.69
CA GLY A 192 -2.39 -22.97 8.98
C GLY A 192 -2.03 -21.53 8.69
N VAL A 193 -1.09 -21.31 7.76
CA VAL A 193 -0.68 -20.00 7.27
C VAL A 193 -1.33 -19.77 5.91
N PHE A 194 -2.03 -18.67 5.77
CA PHE A 194 -2.74 -18.30 4.55
C PHE A 194 -2.78 -16.79 4.39
N ALA A 195 -2.91 -16.33 3.14
CA ALA A 195 -3.17 -14.94 2.85
C ALA A 195 -4.68 -14.64 3.01
N PRO A 196 -5.08 -13.42 3.42
CA PRO A 196 -6.49 -13.05 3.59
C PRO A 196 -7.33 -13.34 2.35
N GLU A 197 -6.80 -13.06 1.16
CA GLU A 197 -7.43 -13.33 -0.14
C GLU A 197 -7.55 -14.82 -0.49
N GLY A 198 -6.95 -15.70 0.31
CA GLY A 198 -7.03 -17.15 0.15
C GLY A 198 -8.35 -17.77 0.58
N GLY A 199 -9.40 -16.97 0.76
CA GLY A 199 -10.76 -17.42 1.09
C GLY A 199 -10.93 -17.90 2.54
N ALA A 200 -9.98 -17.57 3.42
CA ALA A 200 -10.12 -17.89 4.83
C ALA A 200 -10.93 -16.82 5.59
N ILE A 201 -11.00 -15.61 5.02
CA ILE A 201 -11.77 -14.48 5.54
C ILE A 201 -12.82 -14.13 4.51
N ASP A 202 -14.10 -14.21 4.91
CA ASP A 202 -15.19 -13.77 4.06
C ASP A 202 -15.26 -12.24 4.07
N PRO A 203 -15.19 -11.56 2.92
CA PRO A 203 -15.36 -10.11 2.83
C PRO A 203 -16.68 -9.63 3.44
N ASP A 204 -17.76 -10.40 3.29
CA ASP A 204 -19.08 -10.08 3.84
C ASP A 204 -19.13 -10.14 5.38
N ASP A 205 -18.22 -10.86 6.01
CA ASP A 205 -18.03 -10.84 7.45
C ASP A 205 -17.06 -9.74 7.90
N PHE A 206 -16.07 -9.42 7.06
CA PHE A 206 -15.01 -8.47 7.42
C PHE A 206 -15.43 -7.00 7.24
N PHE A 207 -15.97 -6.64 6.08
CA PHE A 207 -16.30 -5.25 5.76
C PHE A 207 -17.37 -4.63 6.68
N PRO A 208 -18.38 -5.34 7.20
CA PRO A 208 -19.29 -4.79 8.20
C PRO A 208 -18.61 -4.34 9.51
N LEU A 209 -17.41 -4.83 9.81
CA LEU A 209 -16.65 -4.38 10.97
C LEU A 209 -16.07 -2.97 10.80
N LEU A 210 -16.07 -2.46 9.57
CA LEU A 210 -15.71 -1.09 9.20
C LEU A 210 -16.92 -0.13 9.22
N THR A 211 -17.97 -0.40 10.03
CA THR A 211 -19.24 0.37 10.02
C THR A 211 -19.06 1.87 10.21
N ASP A 212 -18.10 2.28 11.03
CA ASP A 212 -17.78 3.69 11.26
C ASP A 212 -16.87 4.27 10.15
N TYR A 213 -16.43 3.44 9.20
CA TYR A 213 -15.48 3.77 8.14
C TYR A 213 -15.93 3.15 6.81
N PRO A 214 -16.96 3.70 6.20
CA PRO A 214 -17.55 3.12 4.99
C PRO A 214 -16.53 3.09 3.85
N LEU A 215 -16.59 2.01 3.07
CA LEU A 215 -15.83 1.89 1.83
C LEU A 215 -16.42 2.80 0.76
N ILE A 216 -15.56 3.54 0.06
CA ILE A 216 -15.90 4.28 -1.14
C ILE A 216 -15.54 3.40 -2.34
N VAL A 217 -16.52 3.10 -3.17
CA VAL A 217 -16.35 2.30 -4.39
C VAL A 217 -16.53 3.20 -5.61
N SER A 218 -15.47 3.39 -6.37
CA SER A 218 -15.48 4.13 -7.63
C SER A 218 -15.44 3.18 -8.81
N ARG A 219 -16.24 3.41 -9.85
CA ARG A 219 -16.31 2.57 -11.05
C ARG A 219 -16.21 3.40 -12.31
N SER A 220 -15.57 2.90 -13.33
CA SER A 220 -15.57 3.48 -14.68
C SER A 220 -15.72 2.39 -15.73
N TRP A 221 -16.33 2.77 -16.84
CA TRP A 221 -16.49 1.96 -18.05
C TRP A 221 -15.94 2.79 -19.21
N GLU A 222 -14.99 2.25 -19.95
CA GLU A 222 -14.52 2.86 -21.19
C GLU A 222 -15.46 2.41 -22.33
N ASN A 223 -16.04 3.39 -23.03
CA ASN A 223 -16.91 3.13 -24.20
C ASN A 223 -16.09 2.75 -25.43
#